data_f71bd8ac0959e0af1c49d5c196d7a124
#
_entry.id   f71bd8ac0959e0af1c49d5c196d7a124
#
_cell.length_a   1.000
_cell.length_b   1.000
_cell.length_c   1.000
_cell.angle_alpha   90.00
_cell.angle_beta   90.00
_cell.angle_gamma   90.00
#
_symmetry.space_group_name_H-M   'P 1'
#
loop_
_entity.id
_entity.type
_entity.pdbx_description
1 polymer ?
#
loop_
_entity_poly.entity_id
_entity_poly.type
_entity_poly.pdbx_seq_one_letter_code
_entity_poly.pdbx_strand_id
1 'polypeptide(L)'
;MTQYFVPSIRHAIVARSRLLPSLADTIPSLTVVHGAAGSGKSTYITQYAQQLGASESAVVWISLNSDDSGRDHLWSRIVTTMQRTAVWGDDFPFASFSATELSHEKLTAALRRGFETLPGVTTIILDDYHHVGDAAADDILVQLARDVSQLRFVIGTRVAGTLTSPEIAASIPVALVEADSIVFSADDTAVLLELNGLGRDTRLANEIRSATHGWPLATHALVIEALRGEISVDKPIAAMQPSRFLRSLVRTRLARATPELRNFVLRVSLADEITVALAADLSAVDASLAQAFLDQLEVEGMGTWQYRDGDEVFRFHPLLREALEKAAEAQLSSTEIRRLRTMLADSVGIARPGRALELALELQDWERMDAVIRKQFPTISSTRRESTLKLLERVPPSIARQYSSILGARTILEYGQPATSAV
;
A
#
# COMPACT_ATOMS: atom_id res chain seq x y z
N MET A 1 -21.46 1.42 16.09
CA MET A 1 -20.03 1.11 15.83
C MET A 1 -19.91 0.71 14.38
N THR A 2 -19.32 1.56 13.57
CA THR A 2 -19.31 1.28 12.14
C THR A 2 -17.91 1.50 11.58
N GLN A 3 -17.10 0.44 11.65
CA GLN A 3 -15.78 0.39 11.01
C GLN A 3 -15.93 -0.34 9.67
N TYR A 4 -15.52 0.29 8.59
CA TYR A 4 -15.61 -0.27 7.26
C TYR A 4 -14.24 -0.45 6.66
N PHE A 5 -13.95 -1.70 6.25
CA PHE A 5 -12.69 -2.09 5.60
C PHE A 5 -11.42 -1.82 6.42
N VAL A 6 -11.54 -1.59 7.73
CA VAL A 6 -10.35 -1.52 8.59
C VAL A 6 -9.72 -2.91 8.62
N PRO A 7 -8.43 -3.05 8.26
CA PRO A 7 -7.75 -4.33 8.26
C PRO A 7 -7.85 -5.00 9.64
N SER A 8 -8.21 -6.27 9.67
CA SER A 8 -8.19 -7.04 10.90
C SER A 8 -6.75 -7.43 11.23
N ILE A 9 -6.30 -7.11 12.44
CA ILE A 9 -5.00 -7.58 12.91
C ILE A 9 -5.19 -9.00 13.43
N ARG A 10 -4.65 -9.97 12.71
CA ARG A 10 -4.83 -11.40 12.99
C ARG A 10 -3.77 -11.97 13.94
N HIS A 11 -2.72 -11.21 14.25
CA HIS A 11 -1.63 -11.61 15.13
C HIS A 11 -1.48 -10.65 16.31
N ALA A 12 -0.80 -11.11 17.36
CA ALA A 12 -0.51 -10.26 18.50
C ALA A 12 0.43 -9.13 18.12
N ILE A 13 0.01 -7.90 18.35
CA ILE A 13 0.80 -6.70 18.10
C ILE A 13 1.07 -5.95 19.40
N VAL A 14 2.19 -5.26 19.45
CA VAL A 14 2.48 -4.34 20.54
C VAL A 14 1.48 -3.18 20.50
N ALA A 15 0.65 -3.08 21.53
CA ALA A 15 -0.27 -1.95 21.67
C ALA A 15 0.52 -0.68 21.96
N ARG A 16 0.35 0.33 21.10
CA ARG A 16 1.09 1.60 21.22
C ARG A 16 0.18 2.75 21.61
N SER A 17 -0.72 2.52 22.56
CA SER A 17 -1.66 3.53 23.05
C SER A 17 -0.98 4.85 23.46
N ARG A 18 0.27 4.79 23.92
CA ARG A 18 1.08 5.97 24.27
C ARG A 18 1.39 6.89 23.09
N LEU A 19 1.35 6.36 21.86
CA LEU A 19 1.65 7.11 20.63
C LEU A 19 0.38 7.63 19.96
N LEU A 20 -0.79 7.10 20.33
CA LEU A 20 -2.05 7.50 19.74
C LEU A 20 -2.54 8.81 20.36
N PRO A 21 -3.11 9.73 19.57
CA PRO A 21 -3.74 10.94 20.11
C PRO A 21 -4.79 10.57 21.14
N SER A 22 -4.89 11.36 22.21
CA SER A 22 -5.98 11.22 23.16
C SER A 22 -7.30 11.62 22.50
N LEU A 23 -8.33 10.79 22.65
CA LEU A 23 -9.69 11.15 22.18
C LEU A 23 -10.33 12.25 23.01
N ALA A 24 -9.75 12.60 24.18
CA ALA A 24 -10.18 13.75 24.98
C ALA A 24 -9.69 15.07 24.41
N ASP A 25 -8.66 15.05 23.57
CA ASP A 25 -8.15 16.21 22.87
C ASP A 25 -8.92 16.45 21.57
N THR A 26 -8.80 17.67 21.02
CA THR A 26 -9.36 17.97 19.71
C THR A 26 -8.67 17.11 18.65
N ILE A 27 -9.42 16.18 18.03
CA ILE A 27 -8.88 15.34 16.96
C ILE A 27 -8.61 16.21 15.74
N PRO A 28 -7.38 16.22 15.19
CA PRO A 28 -7.04 17.03 14.01
C PRO A 28 -7.91 16.71 12.80
N SER A 29 -8.15 17.72 11.95
CA SER A 29 -8.82 17.52 10.66
C SER A 29 -7.97 16.66 9.70
N LEU A 30 -6.64 16.74 9.85
CA LEU A 30 -5.68 15.99 9.05
C LEU A 30 -4.62 15.37 9.96
N THR A 31 -4.43 14.06 9.87
CA THR A 31 -3.31 13.34 10.49
C THR A 31 -2.46 12.72 9.39
N VAL A 32 -1.19 13.07 9.31
CA VAL A 32 -0.25 12.50 8.34
C VAL A 32 0.75 11.61 9.07
N VAL A 33 0.77 10.33 8.71
CA VAL A 33 1.72 9.34 9.21
C VAL A 33 2.77 9.08 8.13
N HIS A 34 3.95 9.66 8.32
CA HIS A 34 5.03 9.63 7.34
C HIS A 34 6.14 8.66 7.74
N GLY A 35 6.66 7.91 6.79
CA GLY A 35 7.83 7.05 7.01
C GLY A 35 8.07 6.01 5.92
N ALA A 36 9.26 5.43 5.93
CA ALA A 36 9.67 4.41 4.98
C ALA A 36 8.81 3.13 5.05
N ALA A 37 8.97 2.25 4.06
CA ALA A 37 8.35 0.93 4.07
C ALA A 37 8.80 0.13 5.31
N GLY A 38 7.88 -0.63 5.92
CA GLY A 38 8.19 -1.41 7.11
C GLY A 38 8.37 -0.61 8.41
N SER A 39 8.13 0.71 8.40
CA SER A 39 8.18 1.54 9.61
C SER A 39 7.01 1.34 10.58
N GLY A 40 6.01 0.55 10.18
CA GLY A 40 4.84 0.28 11.03
C GLY A 40 3.70 1.28 10.89
N LYS A 41 3.69 2.13 9.84
CA LYS A 41 2.62 3.10 9.58
C LYS A 41 1.23 2.49 9.57
N SER A 42 1.01 1.49 8.72
CA SER A 42 -0.29 0.83 8.59
C SER A 42 -0.74 0.20 9.91
N THR A 43 0.18 -0.41 10.67
CA THR A 43 -0.11 -0.94 12.01
C THR A 43 -0.51 0.17 12.98
N TYR A 44 0.21 1.29 12.98
CA TYR A 44 -0.12 2.47 13.79
C TYR A 44 -1.51 3.01 13.42
N ILE A 45 -1.76 3.22 12.12
CA ILE A 45 -3.03 3.72 11.61
C ILE A 45 -4.18 2.75 11.95
N THR A 46 -3.95 1.43 11.89
CA THR A 46 -4.96 0.43 12.28
C THR A 46 -5.33 0.54 13.76
N GLN A 47 -4.34 0.70 14.65
CA GLN A 47 -4.60 0.93 16.08
C GLN A 47 -5.36 2.23 16.30
N TYR A 48 -5.01 3.29 15.59
CA TYR A 48 -5.71 4.56 15.66
C TYR A 48 -7.15 4.45 15.13
N ALA A 49 -7.35 3.74 14.02
CA ALA A 49 -8.68 3.46 13.48
C ALA A 49 -9.58 2.71 14.48
N GLN A 50 -9.02 1.72 15.18
CA GLN A 50 -9.74 0.98 16.22
C GLN A 50 -10.14 1.88 17.38
N GLN A 51 -9.25 2.79 17.79
CA GLN A 51 -9.54 3.77 18.84
C GLN A 51 -10.66 4.75 18.40
N LEU A 52 -10.58 5.27 17.16
CA LEU A 52 -11.61 6.16 16.58
C LEU A 52 -12.96 5.45 16.47
N GLY A 53 -12.99 4.22 16.01
CA GLY A 53 -14.22 3.43 15.89
C GLY A 53 -14.89 3.13 17.25
N ALA A 54 -14.12 3.12 18.32
CA ALA A 54 -14.67 2.99 19.67
C ALA A 54 -15.41 4.26 20.15
N SER A 55 -15.16 5.43 19.53
CA SER A 55 -15.77 6.72 19.84
C SER A 55 -17.00 7.07 18.99
N GLU A 56 -17.66 6.09 18.40
CA GLU A 56 -18.88 6.25 17.56
C GLU A 56 -18.70 6.99 16.23
N SER A 57 -17.46 7.29 15.83
CA SER A 57 -17.16 7.88 14.52
C SER A 57 -17.21 6.82 13.42
N ALA A 58 -17.70 7.19 12.24
CA ALA A 58 -17.57 6.34 11.05
C ALA A 58 -16.12 6.35 10.56
N VAL A 59 -15.53 5.16 10.37
CA VAL A 59 -14.16 5.04 9.86
C VAL A 59 -14.18 4.25 8.56
N VAL A 60 -13.67 4.86 7.48
CA VAL A 60 -13.56 4.26 6.15
C VAL A 60 -12.08 4.10 5.81
N TRP A 61 -11.62 2.86 5.58
CA TRP A 61 -10.23 2.57 5.21
C TRP A 61 -10.11 2.34 3.70
N ILE A 62 -9.13 2.99 3.10
CA ILE A 62 -8.81 2.84 1.67
C ILE A 62 -7.31 2.63 1.53
N SER A 63 -6.90 1.44 1.08
CA SER A 63 -5.52 1.18 0.68
C SER A 63 -5.35 1.58 -0.78
N LEU A 64 -4.44 2.52 -1.02
CA LEU A 64 -4.18 3.08 -2.35
C LEU A 64 -3.02 2.34 -3.03
N ASN A 65 -3.01 2.39 -4.34
CA ASN A 65 -1.92 1.86 -5.15
C ASN A 65 -1.71 2.72 -6.41
N SER A 66 -0.84 2.23 -7.29
CA SER A 66 -0.51 2.91 -8.54
C SER A 66 -1.70 3.18 -9.48
N ASP A 67 -2.82 2.43 -9.35
CA ASP A 67 -4.01 2.65 -10.18
C ASP A 67 -4.87 3.80 -9.66
N ASP A 68 -4.67 4.21 -8.41
CA ASP A 68 -5.34 5.33 -7.76
C ASP A 68 -4.57 6.66 -7.96
N SER A 69 -3.61 6.69 -8.91
CA SER A 69 -2.81 7.88 -9.22
C SER A 69 -3.67 8.96 -9.87
N GLY A 70 -3.51 10.19 -9.37
CA GLY A 70 -4.22 11.36 -9.87
C GLY A 70 -5.52 11.67 -9.12
N ARG A 71 -5.91 12.93 -9.17
CA ARG A 71 -7.06 13.52 -8.49
C ARG A 71 -8.37 12.74 -8.72
N ASP A 72 -8.70 12.49 -9.97
CA ASP A 72 -10.00 11.94 -10.36
C ASP A 72 -10.15 10.47 -9.90
N HIS A 73 -9.06 9.70 -9.95
CA HIS A 73 -9.05 8.32 -9.46
C HIS A 73 -9.17 8.24 -7.95
N LEU A 74 -8.42 9.07 -7.22
CA LEU A 74 -8.53 9.14 -5.77
C LEU A 74 -9.97 9.41 -5.33
N TRP A 75 -10.60 10.47 -5.87
CA TRP A 75 -11.93 10.85 -5.43
C TRP A 75 -13.01 9.86 -5.89
N SER A 76 -12.88 9.30 -7.09
CA SER A 76 -13.74 8.19 -7.53
C SER A 76 -13.60 6.98 -6.62
N ARG A 77 -12.37 6.65 -6.22
CA ARG A 77 -12.09 5.55 -5.30
C ARG A 77 -12.71 5.77 -3.92
N ILE A 78 -12.54 6.95 -3.35
CA ILE A 78 -13.13 7.32 -2.06
C ILE A 78 -14.65 7.17 -2.11
N VAL A 79 -15.30 7.83 -3.07
CA VAL A 79 -16.75 7.81 -3.20
C VAL A 79 -17.28 6.40 -3.43
N THR A 80 -16.67 5.64 -4.35
CA THR A 80 -17.07 4.24 -4.62
C THR A 80 -16.94 3.35 -3.39
N THR A 81 -15.86 3.53 -2.61
CA THR A 81 -15.68 2.77 -1.37
C THR A 81 -16.77 3.12 -0.36
N MET A 82 -17.08 4.39 -0.21
CA MET A 82 -18.15 4.85 0.68
C MET A 82 -19.55 4.36 0.24
N GLN A 83 -19.84 4.35 -1.06
CA GLN A 83 -21.08 3.78 -1.59
C GLN A 83 -21.27 2.32 -1.22
N ARG A 84 -20.18 1.53 -1.26
CA ARG A 84 -20.23 0.09 -0.94
C ARG A 84 -20.41 -0.20 0.55
N THR A 85 -20.16 0.77 1.42
CA THR A 85 -20.23 0.55 2.87
C THR A 85 -21.64 0.48 3.43
N ALA A 86 -22.68 0.75 2.64
CA ALA A 86 -24.09 0.68 3.00
C ALA A 86 -24.51 1.43 4.31
N VAL A 87 -23.58 2.21 4.89
CA VAL A 87 -23.79 2.92 6.17
C VAL A 87 -24.79 4.03 6.03
N TRP A 88 -24.76 4.66 4.87
CA TRP A 88 -25.53 5.88 4.61
C TRP A 88 -26.85 5.62 3.88
N GLY A 89 -27.21 4.34 3.61
CA GLY A 89 -28.47 3.94 2.98
C GLY A 89 -28.65 4.46 1.56
N ASP A 90 -29.90 4.50 1.10
CA ASP A 90 -30.28 4.94 -0.25
C ASP A 90 -30.10 6.45 -0.46
N ASP A 91 -30.03 7.23 0.62
CA ASP A 91 -29.83 8.70 0.58
C ASP A 91 -28.37 9.13 0.50
N PHE A 92 -27.47 8.22 0.09
CA PHE A 92 -26.04 8.54 -0.02
C PHE A 92 -25.80 9.65 -1.06
N PRO A 93 -25.16 10.77 -0.66
CA PRO A 93 -25.12 12.00 -1.46
C PRO A 93 -24.34 11.90 -2.77
N PHE A 94 -23.61 10.83 -2.97
CA PHE A 94 -22.77 10.58 -4.15
C PHE A 94 -23.29 9.46 -5.05
N ALA A 95 -24.57 9.09 -4.99
CA ALA A 95 -25.12 7.96 -5.73
C ALA A 95 -24.87 8.00 -7.26
N SER A 96 -24.79 9.20 -7.84
CA SER A 96 -24.51 9.42 -9.28
C SER A 96 -23.22 10.21 -9.54
N PHE A 97 -22.26 10.14 -8.61
CA PHE A 97 -21.05 10.94 -8.69
C PHE A 97 -20.05 10.38 -9.71
N SER A 98 -19.50 11.28 -10.56
CA SER A 98 -18.36 11.01 -11.42
C SER A 98 -17.34 12.14 -11.26
N ALA A 99 -16.09 11.81 -10.90
CA ALA A 99 -15.04 12.79 -10.73
C ALA A 99 -14.42 13.22 -12.07
N THR A 100 -14.46 12.34 -13.07
CA THR A 100 -13.66 12.47 -14.31
C THR A 100 -14.12 13.59 -15.25
N GLU A 101 -15.33 14.12 -15.07
CA GLU A 101 -15.90 15.14 -15.95
C GLU A 101 -15.95 16.53 -15.30
N LEU A 102 -15.45 16.66 -14.07
CA LEU A 102 -15.58 17.91 -13.31
C LEU A 102 -14.26 18.71 -13.31
N SER A 103 -14.38 20.04 -13.50
CA SER A 103 -13.26 20.94 -13.20
C SER A 103 -12.90 20.85 -11.71
N HIS A 104 -11.69 21.29 -11.36
CA HIS A 104 -11.22 21.27 -9.96
C HIS A 104 -12.23 21.91 -9.01
N GLU A 105 -12.71 23.12 -9.31
CA GLU A 105 -13.68 23.86 -8.48
C GLU A 105 -15.04 23.14 -8.35
N LYS A 106 -15.54 22.61 -9.47
CA LYS A 106 -16.84 21.88 -9.47
C LYS A 106 -16.75 20.58 -8.69
N LEU A 107 -15.60 19.87 -8.81
CA LEU A 107 -15.34 18.64 -8.06
C LEU A 107 -15.29 18.95 -6.56
N THR A 108 -14.48 19.93 -6.15
CA THR A 108 -14.38 20.36 -4.74
C THR A 108 -15.73 20.76 -4.17
N ALA A 109 -16.52 21.57 -4.91
CA ALA A 109 -17.84 21.99 -4.47
C ALA A 109 -18.85 20.84 -4.37
N ALA A 110 -18.78 19.84 -5.27
CA ALA A 110 -19.63 18.65 -5.22
C ALA A 110 -19.28 17.76 -4.04
N LEU A 111 -17.99 17.50 -3.81
CA LEU A 111 -17.49 16.72 -2.68
C LEU A 111 -17.84 17.39 -1.35
N ARG A 112 -17.60 18.70 -1.21
CA ARG A 112 -17.95 19.45 0.00
C ARG A 112 -19.43 19.31 0.33
N ARG A 113 -20.33 19.61 -0.62
CA ARG A 113 -21.78 19.48 -0.42
C ARG A 113 -22.18 18.08 0.01
N GLY A 114 -21.61 17.05 -0.62
CA GLY A 114 -21.91 15.67 -0.26
C GLY A 114 -21.41 15.32 1.15
N PHE A 115 -20.20 15.70 1.50
CA PHE A 115 -19.65 15.42 2.84
C PHE A 115 -20.33 16.21 3.96
N GLU A 116 -20.82 17.42 3.69
CA GLU A 116 -21.62 18.23 4.64
C GLU A 116 -22.95 17.57 5.04
N THR A 117 -23.47 16.65 4.21
CA THR A 117 -24.74 15.94 4.51
C THR A 117 -24.54 14.65 5.30
N LEU A 118 -23.32 14.22 5.56
CA LEU A 118 -23.06 13.02 6.35
C LEU A 118 -23.56 13.17 7.79
N PRO A 119 -24.20 12.14 8.38
CA PRO A 119 -24.93 12.26 9.63
C PRO A 119 -24.04 12.37 10.88
N GLY A 120 -22.73 12.33 10.74
CA GLY A 120 -21.79 12.40 11.87
C GLY A 120 -20.35 12.49 11.43
N VAL A 121 -19.45 12.47 12.41
CA VAL A 121 -18.02 12.55 12.14
C VAL A 121 -17.58 11.32 11.35
N THR A 122 -16.97 11.56 10.21
CA THR A 122 -16.44 10.53 9.32
C THR A 122 -14.94 10.71 9.17
N THR A 123 -14.19 9.67 9.47
CA THR A 123 -12.74 9.62 9.25
C THR A 123 -12.43 8.76 8.04
N ILE A 124 -11.80 9.36 7.04
CA ILE A 124 -11.31 8.67 5.85
C ILE A 124 -9.82 8.38 6.05
N ILE A 125 -9.46 7.11 6.01
CA ILE A 125 -8.08 6.65 6.12
C ILE A 125 -7.59 6.31 4.71
N LEU A 126 -6.49 6.96 4.31
CA LEU A 126 -5.82 6.74 3.03
C LEU A 126 -4.44 6.16 3.30
N ASP A 127 -4.30 4.84 3.21
CA ASP A 127 -3.01 4.17 3.37
C ASP A 127 -2.28 4.08 2.03
N ASP A 128 -0.95 4.16 2.06
CA ASP A 128 -0.07 4.23 0.89
C ASP A 128 -0.37 5.43 -0.06
N TYR A 129 -0.72 6.59 0.50
CA TYR A 129 -1.10 7.82 -0.23
C TYR A 129 -0.05 8.32 -1.23
N HIS A 130 1.21 7.96 -1.05
CA HIS A 130 2.29 8.31 -1.97
C HIS A 130 2.08 7.82 -3.42
N HIS A 131 1.10 6.97 -3.66
CA HIS A 131 0.70 6.53 -5.00
C HIS A 131 -0.16 7.56 -5.75
N VAL A 132 -0.78 8.50 -5.05
CA VAL A 132 -1.64 9.53 -5.69
C VAL A 132 -0.82 10.49 -6.55
N GLY A 133 0.24 11.07 -5.99
CA GLY A 133 1.22 11.87 -6.72
C GLY A 133 0.66 13.09 -7.46
N ASP A 134 -0.39 13.74 -6.93
CA ASP A 134 -1.11 14.83 -7.59
C ASP A 134 -1.42 15.95 -6.60
N ALA A 135 -0.80 17.12 -6.82
CA ALA A 135 -1.00 18.31 -5.99
C ALA A 135 -2.46 18.80 -6.00
N ALA A 136 -3.19 18.61 -7.09
CA ALA A 136 -4.61 18.99 -7.14
C ALA A 136 -5.48 18.08 -6.25
N ALA A 137 -5.07 16.83 -6.02
CA ALA A 137 -5.71 15.97 -5.04
C ALA A 137 -5.44 16.44 -3.61
N ASP A 138 -4.20 16.83 -3.32
CA ASP A 138 -3.78 17.41 -2.03
C ASP A 138 -4.59 18.68 -1.71
N ASP A 139 -4.73 19.58 -2.69
CA ASP A 139 -5.48 20.84 -2.53
C ASP A 139 -6.95 20.59 -2.15
N ILE A 140 -7.63 19.65 -2.83
CA ILE A 140 -9.03 19.32 -2.51
C ILE A 140 -9.11 18.72 -1.11
N LEU A 141 -8.19 17.83 -0.76
CA LEU A 141 -8.18 17.18 0.55
C LEU A 141 -8.04 18.23 1.67
N VAL A 142 -7.11 19.16 1.52
CA VAL A 142 -6.91 20.27 2.50
C VAL A 142 -8.11 21.18 2.57
N GLN A 143 -8.72 21.53 1.43
CA GLN A 143 -9.95 22.34 1.41
C GLN A 143 -11.10 21.64 2.14
N LEU A 144 -11.32 20.34 1.88
CA LEU A 144 -12.35 19.57 2.56
C LEU A 144 -12.08 19.43 4.06
N ALA A 145 -10.83 19.19 4.46
CA ALA A 145 -10.42 19.11 5.87
C ALA A 145 -10.64 20.43 6.63
N ARG A 146 -10.57 21.56 5.92
CA ARG A 146 -10.82 22.89 6.47
C ARG A 146 -12.31 23.24 6.52
N ASP A 147 -13.05 22.95 5.43
CA ASP A 147 -14.40 23.47 5.22
C ASP A 147 -15.48 22.55 5.80
N VAL A 148 -15.20 21.25 5.98
CA VAL A 148 -16.16 20.24 6.45
C VAL A 148 -15.77 19.75 7.84
N SER A 149 -16.40 20.30 8.87
CA SER A 149 -16.04 20.07 10.28
C SER A 149 -16.21 18.62 10.75
N GLN A 150 -17.12 17.86 10.14
CA GLN A 150 -17.35 16.44 10.44
C GLN A 150 -16.44 15.50 9.65
N LEU A 151 -15.60 16.00 8.72
CA LEU A 151 -14.70 15.18 7.92
C LEU A 151 -13.28 15.25 8.47
N ARG A 152 -12.64 14.09 8.56
CA ARG A 152 -11.26 13.94 8.99
C ARG A 152 -10.51 13.01 8.07
N PHE A 153 -9.22 13.27 7.89
CA PHE A 153 -8.35 12.43 7.10
C PHE A 153 -7.19 11.90 7.95
N VAL A 154 -6.88 10.62 7.76
CA VAL A 154 -5.66 9.99 8.28
C VAL A 154 -4.91 9.42 7.08
N ILE A 155 -3.70 9.88 6.84
CA ILE A 155 -2.92 9.61 5.65
C ILE A 155 -1.65 8.86 6.00
N GLY A 156 -1.48 7.66 5.46
CA GLY A 156 -0.21 6.92 5.50
C GLY A 156 0.59 7.15 4.23
N THR A 157 1.78 7.73 4.33
CA THR A 157 2.61 8.06 3.17
C THR A 157 4.09 7.72 3.38
N ARG A 158 4.82 7.48 2.28
CA ARG A 158 6.28 7.29 2.30
C ARG A 158 7.05 8.53 1.91
N VAL A 159 6.36 9.52 1.35
CA VAL A 159 6.98 10.75 0.85
C VAL A 159 6.41 11.92 1.64
N ALA A 160 7.31 12.72 2.19
CA ALA A 160 6.93 14.02 2.72
C ALA A 160 6.55 14.91 1.53
N GLY A 161 5.26 15.20 1.39
CA GLY A 161 4.72 16.00 0.29
C GLY A 161 4.16 17.31 0.79
N THR A 162 3.36 17.95 -0.03
CA THR A 162 2.65 19.20 0.27
C THR A 162 1.86 19.13 1.57
N LEU A 163 1.25 17.97 1.88
CA LEU A 163 0.42 17.77 3.09
C LEU A 163 1.19 17.93 4.42
N THR A 164 2.52 17.91 4.38
CA THR A 164 3.37 18.13 5.57
C THR A 164 3.99 19.53 5.61
N SER A 165 3.57 20.42 4.70
CA SER A 165 4.15 21.74 4.61
C SER A 165 3.70 22.65 5.77
N PRO A 166 4.55 23.60 6.20
CA PRO A 166 4.19 24.56 7.23
C PRO A 166 2.97 25.41 6.88
N GLU A 167 2.75 25.69 5.59
CA GLU A 167 1.62 26.47 5.10
C GLU A 167 0.29 25.77 5.38
N ILE A 168 0.24 24.45 5.18
CA ILE A 168 -0.96 23.65 5.49
C ILE A 168 -1.17 23.57 7.00
N ALA A 169 -0.11 23.34 7.77
CA ALA A 169 -0.18 23.31 9.23
C ALA A 169 -0.64 24.64 9.84
N ALA A 170 -0.38 25.76 9.16
CA ALA A 170 -0.90 27.09 9.56
C ALA A 170 -2.38 27.30 9.19
N SER A 171 -2.91 26.55 8.23
CA SER A 171 -4.27 26.75 7.70
C SER A 171 -5.33 25.84 8.33
N ILE A 172 -4.95 24.64 8.78
CA ILE A 172 -5.82 23.64 9.41
C ILE A 172 -5.10 22.94 10.56
N PRO A 173 -5.83 22.37 11.53
CA PRO A 173 -5.25 21.51 12.55
C PRO A 173 -4.65 20.23 11.91
N VAL A 174 -3.32 20.12 11.90
CA VAL A 174 -2.57 18.96 11.37
C VAL A 174 -1.80 18.28 12.49
N ALA A 175 -1.89 16.95 12.57
CA ALA A 175 -0.96 16.14 13.34
C ALA A 175 -0.01 15.44 12.39
N LEU A 176 1.29 15.66 12.58
CA LEU A 176 2.34 14.94 11.85
C LEU A 176 2.93 13.85 12.75
N VAL A 177 2.87 12.61 12.29
CA VAL A 177 3.47 11.45 12.94
C VAL A 177 4.61 10.94 12.06
N GLU A 178 5.83 11.21 12.47
CA GLU A 178 7.01 10.80 11.71
C GLU A 178 7.45 9.37 12.05
N ALA A 179 8.18 8.74 11.13
CA ALA A 179 8.69 7.38 11.29
C ALA A 179 9.46 7.18 12.61
N ASP A 180 10.24 8.17 13.02
CA ASP A 180 11.05 8.11 14.23
C ASP A 180 10.20 8.06 15.51
N SER A 181 8.99 8.60 15.48
CA SER A 181 8.05 8.52 16.59
C SER A 181 7.35 7.17 16.70
N ILE A 182 7.30 6.40 15.60
CA ILE A 182 6.65 5.08 15.56
C ILE A 182 7.63 3.90 15.54
N VAL A 183 8.94 4.11 15.70
CA VAL A 183 9.90 3.03 15.91
C VAL A 183 9.65 2.31 17.25
N PHE A 184 10.02 1.07 17.34
CA PHE A 184 9.96 0.34 18.61
C PHE A 184 11.00 0.87 19.60
N SER A 185 10.54 1.19 20.80
CA SER A 185 11.42 1.37 21.96
C SER A 185 11.98 0.00 22.43
N ALA A 186 12.91 0.03 23.37
CA ALA A 186 13.37 -1.20 24.01
C ALA A 186 12.21 -1.90 24.76
N ASP A 187 11.30 -1.13 25.36
CA ASP A 187 10.13 -1.69 26.06
C ASP A 187 9.13 -2.29 25.06
N ASP A 188 8.83 -1.63 23.96
CA ASP A 188 8.01 -2.20 22.87
C ASP A 188 8.62 -3.51 22.36
N THR A 189 9.96 -3.57 22.23
CA THR A 189 10.68 -4.77 21.81
C THR A 189 10.59 -5.88 22.85
N ALA A 190 10.68 -5.54 24.14
CA ALA A 190 10.50 -6.51 25.23
C ALA A 190 9.07 -7.06 25.29
N VAL A 191 8.07 -6.21 25.07
CA VAL A 191 6.68 -6.65 24.92
C VAL A 191 6.51 -7.56 23.70
N LEU A 192 7.15 -7.24 22.58
CA LEU A 192 7.12 -8.09 21.39
C LEU A 192 7.75 -9.48 21.65
N LEU A 193 8.85 -9.55 22.38
CA LEU A 193 9.46 -10.82 22.82
C LEU A 193 8.48 -11.63 23.67
N GLU A 194 7.86 -10.99 24.66
CA GLU A 194 6.87 -11.61 25.55
C GLU A 194 5.67 -12.16 24.79
N LEU A 195 5.09 -11.38 23.88
CA LEU A 195 3.98 -11.78 23.02
C LEU A 195 4.31 -12.98 22.11
N ASN A 196 5.59 -13.17 21.82
CA ASN A 196 6.08 -14.30 21.04
C ASN A 196 6.61 -15.46 21.90
N GLY A 197 6.41 -15.45 23.23
CA GLY A 197 6.76 -16.56 24.10
C GLY A 197 8.23 -16.61 24.56
N LEU A 198 9.02 -15.57 24.30
CA LEU A 198 10.44 -15.47 24.73
C LEU A 198 10.60 -14.84 26.11
N GLY A 199 9.49 -14.50 26.78
CA GLY A 199 9.51 -13.73 28.00
C GLY A 199 9.96 -12.27 27.79
N ARG A 200 9.89 -11.46 28.84
CA ARG A 200 10.26 -10.04 28.79
C ARG A 200 11.76 -9.86 29.05
N ASP A 201 12.58 -10.33 28.11
CA ASP A 201 14.04 -10.21 28.20
C ASP A 201 14.49 -8.81 27.75
N THR A 202 14.81 -7.96 28.74
CA THR A 202 15.24 -6.58 28.51
C THR A 202 16.64 -6.47 27.90
N ARG A 203 17.51 -7.46 28.12
CA ARG A 203 18.85 -7.46 27.53
C ARG A 203 18.76 -7.74 26.03
N LEU A 204 18.07 -8.81 25.65
CA LEU A 204 17.84 -9.16 24.25
C LEU A 204 17.05 -8.05 23.53
N ALA A 205 16.06 -7.44 24.19
CA ALA A 205 15.31 -6.33 23.65
C ALA A 205 16.20 -5.12 23.32
N ASN A 206 17.13 -4.77 24.21
CA ASN A 206 18.08 -3.68 23.96
C ASN A 206 19.04 -4.00 22.81
N GLU A 207 19.54 -5.23 22.72
CA GLU A 207 20.40 -5.66 21.61
C GLU A 207 19.67 -5.60 20.27
N ILE A 208 18.44 -6.14 20.19
CA ILE A 208 17.60 -6.05 18.99
C ILE A 208 17.29 -4.60 18.65
N ARG A 209 16.91 -3.78 19.64
CA ARG A 209 16.64 -2.35 19.44
C ARG A 209 17.85 -1.61 18.90
N SER A 210 19.04 -1.88 19.42
CA SER A 210 20.30 -1.28 18.96
C SER A 210 20.63 -1.70 17.52
N ALA A 211 20.45 -2.97 17.18
CA ALA A 211 20.75 -3.50 15.85
C ALA A 211 19.76 -3.00 14.78
N THR A 212 18.50 -2.82 15.15
CA THR A 212 17.43 -2.44 14.21
C THR A 212 17.10 -0.96 14.23
N HIS A 213 17.68 -0.20 15.16
CA HIS A 213 17.25 1.16 15.52
C HIS A 213 15.74 1.25 15.80
N GLY A 214 15.13 0.11 16.21
CA GLY A 214 13.70 -0.02 16.46
C GLY A 214 12.84 -0.04 15.20
N TRP A 215 13.42 -0.20 14.03
CA TRP A 215 12.63 -0.36 12.80
C TRP A 215 11.73 -1.59 12.91
N PRO A 216 10.37 -1.42 12.91
CA PRO A 216 9.44 -2.49 13.26
C PRO A 216 9.61 -3.78 12.46
N LEU A 217 9.78 -3.66 11.14
CA LEU A 217 9.99 -4.83 10.28
C LEU A 217 11.26 -5.61 10.67
N ALA A 218 12.38 -4.92 10.87
CA ALA A 218 13.64 -5.54 11.23
C ALA A 218 13.59 -6.11 12.66
N THR A 219 12.96 -5.39 13.59
CA THR A 219 12.76 -5.85 14.98
C THR A 219 11.95 -7.14 14.99
N HIS A 220 10.82 -7.17 14.27
CA HIS A 220 9.98 -8.37 14.18
C HIS A 220 10.74 -9.56 13.59
N ALA A 221 11.52 -9.31 12.55
CA ALA A 221 12.35 -10.33 11.94
C ALA A 221 13.38 -10.91 12.92
N LEU A 222 14.05 -10.07 13.72
CA LEU A 222 15.01 -10.56 14.72
C LEU A 222 14.33 -11.29 15.87
N VAL A 223 13.15 -10.89 16.30
CA VAL A 223 12.38 -11.62 17.31
C VAL A 223 12.05 -13.04 16.82
N ILE A 224 11.68 -13.20 15.55
CA ILE A 224 11.44 -14.54 14.98
C ILE A 224 12.74 -15.36 14.90
N GLU A 225 13.87 -14.75 14.59
CA GLU A 225 15.16 -15.45 14.63
C GLU A 225 15.56 -15.87 16.06
N ALA A 226 15.24 -15.05 17.06
CA ALA A 226 15.43 -15.39 18.46
C ALA A 226 14.55 -16.58 18.90
N LEU A 227 13.29 -16.62 18.48
CA LEU A 227 12.39 -17.76 18.69
C LEU A 227 12.95 -19.09 18.17
N ARG A 228 13.72 -19.02 17.10
CA ARG A 228 14.35 -20.18 16.47
C ARG A 228 15.68 -20.57 17.11
N GLY A 229 16.11 -19.84 18.15
CA GLY A 229 17.37 -20.08 18.86
C GLY A 229 18.62 -19.70 18.05
N GLU A 230 18.47 -18.84 17.04
CA GLU A 230 19.59 -18.49 16.14
C GLU A 230 20.28 -17.19 16.52
N ILE A 231 19.60 -16.35 17.26
CA ILE A 231 20.19 -15.20 17.92
C ILE A 231 20.49 -15.64 19.35
N SER A 232 21.78 -15.74 19.69
CA SER A 232 22.25 -15.84 21.06
C SER A 232 22.84 -14.51 21.48
N VAL A 233 22.73 -14.20 22.76
CA VAL A 233 23.31 -13.01 23.40
C VAL A 233 24.82 -12.87 23.16
N ASP A 234 25.49 -13.92 22.73
CA ASP A 234 26.93 -13.99 22.50
C ASP A 234 27.37 -13.63 21.07
N LYS A 235 26.42 -13.38 20.14
CA LYS A 235 26.75 -12.95 18.78
C LYS A 235 26.29 -11.51 18.58
N PRO A 236 27.19 -10.52 18.42
CA PRO A 236 26.80 -9.12 18.26
C PRO A 236 25.98 -8.92 16.98
N ILE A 237 24.71 -8.59 17.17
CA ILE A 237 23.76 -8.27 16.08
C ILE A 237 24.15 -6.94 15.39
N ALA A 238 24.86 -6.06 16.11
CA ALA A 238 25.17 -4.68 15.73
C ALA A 238 26.00 -4.50 14.45
N ALA A 239 26.59 -5.56 13.90
CA ALA A 239 27.44 -5.47 12.70
C ALA A 239 26.70 -5.61 11.36
N MET A 240 25.39 -5.78 11.34
CA MET A 240 24.61 -6.07 10.12
C MET A 240 23.97 -4.81 9.53
N GLN A 241 24.35 -4.46 8.31
CA GLN A 241 23.69 -3.37 7.58
C GLN A 241 22.27 -3.79 7.14
N PRO A 242 21.25 -2.89 7.23
CA PRO A 242 19.84 -3.23 6.95
C PRO A 242 19.59 -3.91 5.60
N SER A 243 20.23 -3.46 4.52
CA SER A 243 20.04 -4.05 3.19
C SER A 243 20.70 -5.44 3.05
N ARG A 244 21.82 -5.68 3.73
CA ARG A 244 22.43 -7.02 3.83
C ARG A 244 21.64 -7.92 4.75
N PHE A 245 21.08 -7.34 5.81
CA PHE A 245 20.22 -8.01 6.76
C PHE A 245 18.95 -8.55 6.09
N LEU A 246 18.18 -7.75 5.36
CA LEU A 246 16.97 -8.20 4.68
C LEU A 246 17.25 -9.31 3.66
N ARG A 247 18.34 -9.18 2.90
CA ARG A 247 18.76 -10.25 1.97
C ARG A 247 19.18 -11.52 2.71
N SER A 248 19.88 -11.37 3.82
CA SER A 248 20.24 -12.50 4.68
C SER A 248 19.01 -13.13 5.32
N LEU A 249 18.07 -12.31 5.79
CA LEU A 249 16.78 -12.74 6.33
C LEU A 249 16.00 -13.58 5.33
N VAL A 250 15.78 -13.07 4.13
CA VAL A 250 15.08 -13.78 3.05
C VAL A 250 15.79 -15.09 2.73
N ARG A 251 17.10 -15.06 2.53
CA ARG A 251 17.90 -16.26 2.24
C ARG A 251 17.79 -17.30 3.35
N THR A 252 17.92 -16.88 4.60
CA THR A 252 17.86 -17.77 5.77
C THR A 252 16.47 -18.38 5.92
N ARG A 253 15.40 -17.58 5.72
CA ARG A 253 14.02 -18.05 5.78
C ARG A 253 13.72 -19.05 4.67
N LEU A 254 14.07 -18.72 3.43
CA LEU A 254 13.91 -19.63 2.30
C LEU A 254 14.70 -20.93 2.48
N ALA A 255 15.90 -20.87 3.10
CA ALA A 255 16.69 -22.06 3.37
C ALA A 255 16.06 -23.01 4.40
N ARG A 256 15.24 -22.48 5.30
CA ARG A 256 14.58 -23.23 6.38
C ARG A 256 13.13 -23.61 6.09
N ALA A 257 12.52 -22.89 5.16
CA ALA A 257 11.18 -23.22 4.70
C ALA A 257 11.15 -24.64 4.13
N THR A 258 10.01 -25.33 4.29
CA THR A 258 9.79 -26.57 3.56
C THR A 258 9.92 -26.33 2.07
N PRO A 259 10.28 -27.34 1.26
CA PRO A 259 10.38 -27.19 -0.18
C PRO A 259 9.11 -26.61 -0.80
N GLU A 260 7.93 -27.01 -0.29
CA GLU A 260 6.62 -26.53 -0.75
C GLU A 260 6.44 -25.04 -0.46
N LEU A 261 6.68 -24.61 0.78
CA LEU A 261 6.56 -23.20 1.17
C LEU A 261 7.59 -22.33 0.44
N ARG A 262 8.82 -22.83 0.26
CA ARG A 262 9.86 -22.11 -0.50
C ARG A 262 9.43 -21.90 -1.94
N ASN A 263 8.98 -22.95 -2.63
CA ASN A 263 8.48 -22.85 -4.00
C ASN A 263 7.28 -21.91 -4.10
N PHE A 264 6.36 -21.97 -3.12
CA PHE A 264 5.23 -21.08 -3.04
C PHE A 264 5.70 -19.62 -2.97
N VAL A 265 6.55 -19.27 -2.00
CA VAL A 265 7.04 -17.89 -1.78
C VAL A 265 7.74 -17.35 -3.03
N LEU A 266 8.63 -18.12 -3.64
CA LEU A 266 9.37 -17.68 -4.83
C LEU A 266 8.45 -17.39 -6.01
N ARG A 267 7.37 -18.13 -6.18
CA ARG A 267 6.42 -17.95 -7.28
C ARG A 267 5.47 -16.78 -7.05
N VAL A 268 4.90 -16.69 -5.84
CA VAL A 268 3.93 -15.64 -5.53
C VAL A 268 4.58 -14.28 -5.31
N SER A 269 5.88 -14.22 -5.00
CA SER A 269 6.62 -12.96 -4.82
C SER A 269 6.74 -12.10 -6.08
N LEU A 270 6.50 -12.69 -7.26
CA LEU A 270 6.45 -11.96 -8.53
C LEU A 270 5.18 -11.11 -8.68
N ALA A 271 4.15 -11.37 -7.84
CA ALA A 271 2.91 -10.61 -7.84
C ALA A 271 2.96 -9.42 -6.85
N ASP A 272 2.36 -8.29 -7.23
CA ASP A 272 2.21 -7.12 -6.35
C ASP A 272 1.13 -7.32 -5.30
N GLU A 273 0.05 -7.95 -5.72
CA GLU A 273 -1.14 -8.24 -4.93
C GLU A 273 -1.53 -9.69 -5.17
N ILE A 274 -1.78 -10.39 -4.09
CA ILE A 274 -1.91 -11.84 -4.10
C ILE A 274 -3.27 -12.17 -3.48
N THR A 275 -4.24 -12.56 -4.31
CA THR A 275 -5.45 -13.24 -3.83
C THR A 275 -5.12 -14.71 -3.58
N VAL A 276 -5.92 -15.38 -2.75
CA VAL A 276 -5.77 -16.82 -2.52
C VAL A 276 -5.84 -17.62 -3.82
N ALA A 277 -6.77 -17.25 -4.70
CA ALA A 277 -6.92 -17.89 -6.01
C ALA A 277 -5.65 -17.72 -6.88
N LEU A 278 -5.14 -16.48 -6.97
CA LEU A 278 -3.91 -16.22 -7.73
C LEU A 278 -2.71 -16.96 -7.13
N ALA A 279 -2.60 -17.01 -5.81
CA ALA A 279 -1.53 -17.74 -5.13
C ALA A 279 -1.59 -19.25 -5.45
N ALA A 280 -2.79 -19.84 -5.43
CA ALA A 280 -3.02 -21.22 -5.77
C ALA A 280 -2.61 -21.52 -7.22
N ASP A 281 -3.01 -20.66 -8.16
CA ASP A 281 -2.67 -20.80 -9.59
C ASP A 281 -1.16 -20.68 -9.85
N LEU A 282 -0.50 -19.64 -9.28
CA LEU A 282 0.94 -19.41 -9.47
C LEU A 282 1.79 -20.54 -8.89
N SER A 283 1.39 -21.09 -7.76
CA SER A 283 2.17 -22.10 -7.04
C SER A 283 1.73 -23.54 -7.34
N ALA A 284 0.61 -23.74 -8.05
CA ALA A 284 0.00 -25.03 -8.34
C ALA A 284 -0.33 -25.84 -7.06
N VAL A 285 -0.87 -25.16 -6.06
CA VAL A 285 -1.41 -25.77 -4.83
C VAL A 285 -2.92 -25.52 -4.75
N ASP A 286 -3.62 -26.22 -3.85
CA ASP A 286 -5.02 -25.91 -3.60
C ASP A 286 -5.20 -24.60 -2.81
N ALA A 287 -6.41 -24.02 -2.88
CA ALA A 287 -6.69 -22.74 -2.26
C ALA A 287 -6.56 -22.76 -0.72
N SER A 288 -6.85 -23.89 -0.08
CA SER A 288 -6.73 -24.03 1.39
C SER A 288 -5.26 -23.97 1.83
N LEU A 289 -4.38 -24.66 1.10
CA LEU A 289 -2.95 -24.62 1.36
C LEU A 289 -2.35 -23.25 1.02
N ALA A 290 -2.81 -22.61 -0.06
CA ALA A 290 -2.40 -21.26 -0.42
C ALA A 290 -2.75 -20.26 0.68
N GLN A 291 -3.98 -20.32 1.21
CA GLN A 291 -4.40 -19.48 2.36
C GLN A 291 -3.52 -19.73 3.57
N ALA A 292 -3.29 -20.99 3.94
CA ALA A 292 -2.48 -21.34 5.10
C ALA A 292 -1.04 -20.80 4.98
N PHE A 293 -0.45 -20.86 3.79
CA PHE A 293 0.88 -20.32 3.54
C PHE A 293 0.90 -18.79 3.61
N LEU A 294 -0.10 -18.10 3.06
CA LEU A 294 -0.19 -16.64 3.15
C LEU A 294 -0.38 -16.17 4.60
N ASP A 295 -1.22 -16.86 5.37
CA ASP A 295 -1.41 -16.57 6.80
C ASP A 295 -0.11 -16.80 7.61
N GLN A 296 0.62 -17.87 7.27
CA GLN A 296 1.94 -18.10 7.86
C GLN A 296 2.91 -16.97 7.54
N LEU A 297 2.94 -16.48 6.30
CA LEU A 297 3.81 -15.36 5.90
C LEU A 297 3.43 -14.05 6.59
N GLU A 298 2.14 -13.83 6.87
CA GLU A 298 1.70 -12.69 7.68
C GLU A 298 2.21 -12.78 9.11
N VAL A 299 1.99 -13.93 9.78
CA VAL A 299 2.52 -14.18 11.13
C VAL A 299 4.04 -14.01 11.19
N GLU A 300 4.73 -14.42 10.14
CA GLU A 300 6.18 -14.24 10.01
C GLU A 300 6.59 -12.79 9.69
N GLY A 301 5.65 -11.87 9.52
CA GLY A 301 5.92 -10.46 9.22
C GLY A 301 6.50 -10.23 7.83
N MET A 302 6.27 -11.13 6.89
CA MET A 302 6.76 -11.00 5.51
C MET A 302 5.85 -10.14 4.64
N GLY A 303 4.57 -10.03 5.00
CA GLY A 303 3.56 -9.25 4.32
C GLY A 303 2.34 -9.04 5.20
N THR A 304 1.30 -8.46 4.63
CA THR A 304 0.04 -8.18 5.33
C THR A 304 -1.14 -8.37 4.40
N TRP A 305 -2.26 -8.76 5.00
CA TRP A 305 -3.54 -8.74 4.33
C TRP A 305 -4.08 -7.29 4.24
N GLN A 306 -4.65 -6.95 3.12
CA GLN A 306 -5.27 -5.65 2.86
C GLN A 306 -6.59 -5.85 2.13
N TYR A 307 -7.56 -4.97 2.38
CA TYR A 307 -8.80 -4.94 1.60
C TYR A 307 -8.64 -4.04 0.38
N ARG A 308 -8.98 -4.58 -0.79
CA ARG A 308 -8.92 -3.85 -2.02
C ARG A 308 -10.05 -4.23 -2.97
N ASP A 309 -10.77 -3.24 -3.50
CA ASP A 309 -11.88 -3.42 -4.44
C ASP A 309 -12.99 -4.38 -3.96
N GLY A 310 -13.06 -4.64 -2.65
CA GLY A 310 -13.96 -5.61 -2.04
C GLY A 310 -13.34 -6.98 -1.82
N ASP A 311 -12.10 -7.20 -2.29
CA ASP A 311 -11.36 -8.43 -2.11
C ASP A 311 -10.26 -8.29 -1.05
N GLU A 312 -9.99 -9.36 -0.36
CA GLU A 312 -8.85 -9.47 0.55
C GLU A 312 -7.62 -9.90 -0.26
N VAL A 313 -6.57 -9.09 -0.24
CA VAL A 313 -5.32 -9.36 -0.94
C VAL A 313 -4.14 -9.34 0.02
N PHE A 314 -3.22 -10.30 -0.15
CA PHE A 314 -1.96 -10.31 0.56
C PHE A 314 -0.90 -9.51 -0.22
N ARG A 315 -0.08 -8.74 0.50
CA ARG A 315 1.06 -8.01 -0.08
C ARG A 315 2.32 -8.23 0.75
N PHE A 316 3.39 -8.61 0.08
CA PHE A 316 4.71 -8.59 0.73
C PHE A 316 5.13 -7.16 1.09
N HIS A 317 5.85 -7.01 2.19
CA HIS A 317 6.51 -5.74 2.47
C HIS A 317 7.46 -5.36 1.32
N PRO A 318 7.41 -4.12 0.80
CA PRO A 318 8.13 -3.76 -0.42
C PRO A 318 9.62 -4.08 -0.41
N LEU A 319 10.30 -3.88 0.73
CA LEU A 319 11.72 -4.21 0.87
C LEU A 319 11.99 -5.73 0.84
N LEU A 320 11.10 -6.53 1.42
CA LEU A 320 11.19 -7.99 1.35
C LEU A 320 10.86 -8.50 -0.05
N ARG A 321 9.87 -7.88 -0.70
CA ARG A 321 9.49 -8.24 -2.06
C ARG A 321 10.66 -8.10 -3.03
N GLU A 322 11.39 -6.97 -3.04
CA GLU A 322 12.57 -6.80 -3.88
C GLU A 322 13.62 -7.91 -3.65
N ALA A 323 13.84 -8.28 -2.38
CA ALA A 323 14.78 -9.36 -2.05
C ALA A 323 14.26 -10.74 -2.48
N LEU A 324 12.96 -10.98 -2.39
CA LEU A 324 12.30 -12.22 -2.83
C LEU A 324 12.27 -12.34 -4.35
N GLU A 325 11.97 -11.26 -5.08
CA GLU A 325 12.05 -11.24 -6.55
C GLU A 325 13.44 -11.60 -7.05
N LYS A 326 14.49 -11.00 -6.46
CA LYS A 326 15.88 -11.38 -6.75
C LYS A 326 16.19 -12.84 -6.41
N ALA A 327 15.62 -13.37 -5.33
CA ALA A 327 15.77 -14.76 -4.98
C ALA A 327 15.03 -15.68 -5.97
N ALA A 328 13.85 -15.29 -6.44
CA ALA A 328 13.10 -16.01 -7.46
C ALA A 328 13.87 -16.04 -8.80
N GLU A 329 14.41 -14.90 -9.24
CA GLU A 329 15.24 -14.79 -10.45
C GLU A 329 16.51 -15.65 -10.38
N ALA A 330 17.07 -15.84 -9.19
CA ALA A 330 18.27 -16.67 -8.99
C ALA A 330 17.96 -18.19 -8.88
N GLN A 331 16.75 -18.58 -8.49
CA GLN A 331 16.40 -19.98 -8.18
C GLN A 331 15.43 -20.61 -9.17
N LEU A 332 14.57 -19.83 -9.82
CA LEU A 332 13.65 -20.29 -10.84
C LEU A 332 14.31 -20.20 -12.23
N SER A 333 13.93 -21.08 -13.13
CA SER A 333 14.39 -21.00 -14.52
C SER A 333 13.75 -19.79 -15.23
N SER A 334 14.44 -19.24 -16.23
CA SER A 334 13.92 -18.13 -17.04
C SER A 334 12.59 -18.50 -17.74
N THR A 335 12.42 -19.77 -18.10
CA THR A 335 11.18 -20.27 -18.69
C THR A 335 10.04 -20.24 -17.67
N GLU A 336 10.31 -20.61 -16.43
CA GLU A 336 9.31 -20.59 -15.35
C GLU A 336 8.93 -19.16 -14.97
N ILE A 337 9.88 -18.26 -14.82
CA ILE A 337 9.63 -16.85 -14.57
C ILE A 337 8.76 -16.25 -15.69
N ARG A 338 9.08 -16.53 -16.95
CA ARG A 338 8.27 -16.07 -18.07
C ARG A 338 6.84 -16.61 -17.99
N ARG A 339 6.66 -17.89 -17.70
CA ARG A 339 5.33 -18.51 -17.51
C ARG A 339 4.55 -17.81 -16.40
N LEU A 340 5.15 -17.61 -15.23
CA LEU A 340 4.51 -16.96 -14.09
C LEU A 340 4.13 -15.51 -14.41
N ARG A 341 5.02 -14.75 -15.06
CA ARG A 341 4.72 -13.38 -15.51
C ARG A 341 3.59 -13.34 -16.55
N THR A 342 3.49 -14.35 -17.41
CA THR A 342 2.36 -14.47 -18.36
C THR A 342 1.06 -14.72 -17.60
N MET A 343 1.03 -15.63 -16.63
CA MET A 343 -0.15 -15.87 -15.79
C MET A 343 -0.56 -14.61 -15.01
N LEU A 344 0.41 -13.86 -14.48
CA LEU A 344 0.14 -12.57 -13.84
C LEU A 344 -0.45 -11.56 -14.82
N ALA A 345 0.09 -11.47 -16.03
CA ALA A 345 -0.42 -10.56 -17.06
C ALA A 345 -1.86 -10.92 -17.47
N ASP A 346 -2.19 -12.21 -17.50
CA ASP A 346 -3.55 -12.69 -17.76
C ASP A 346 -4.51 -12.35 -16.60
N SER A 347 -4.06 -12.54 -15.36
CA SER A 347 -4.82 -12.22 -14.14
C SER A 347 -5.08 -10.73 -13.98
N VAL A 348 -4.08 -9.88 -14.22
CA VAL A 348 -4.22 -8.42 -14.13
C VAL A 348 -5.18 -7.89 -15.20
N GLY A 349 -5.16 -8.50 -16.38
CA GLY A 349 -6.03 -8.14 -17.49
C GLY A 349 -5.91 -6.66 -17.88
N ILE A 350 -7.04 -6.09 -18.34
CA ILE A 350 -7.13 -4.68 -18.75
C ILE A 350 -7.57 -3.77 -17.58
N ALA A 351 -8.03 -4.35 -16.49
CA ALA A 351 -8.55 -3.59 -15.34
C ALA A 351 -7.47 -2.71 -14.67
N ARG A 352 -6.20 -3.12 -14.77
CA ARG A 352 -5.06 -2.37 -14.21
C ARG A 352 -4.06 -2.03 -15.31
N PRO A 353 -4.33 -1.02 -16.13
CA PRO A 353 -3.57 -0.76 -17.37
C PRO A 353 -2.08 -0.48 -17.11
N GLY A 354 -1.73 0.19 -16.02
CA GLY A 354 -0.33 0.46 -15.68
C GLY A 354 0.47 -0.83 -15.45
N ARG A 355 -0.03 -1.72 -14.61
CA ARG A 355 0.64 -3.00 -14.34
C ARG A 355 0.63 -3.92 -15.56
N ALA A 356 -0.46 -3.90 -16.33
CA ALA A 356 -0.53 -4.65 -17.59
C ALA A 356 0.55 -4.20 -18.60
N LEU A 357 0.83 -2.90 -18.69
CA LEU A 357 1.90 -2.37 -19.52
C LEU A 357 3.30 -2.76 -19.02
N GLU A 358 3.53 -2.71 -17.71
CA GLU A 358 4.80 -3.13 -17.12
C GLU A 358 5.09 -4.60 -17.42
N LEU A 359 4.11 -5.48 -17.16
CA LEU A 359 4.25 -6.92 -17.44
C LEU A 359 4.42 -7.21 -18.92
N ALA A 360 3.70 -6.48 -19.79
CA ALA A 360 3.86 -6.61 -21.23
C ALA A 360 5.29 -6.21 -21.67
N LEU A 361 5.85 -5.15 -21.09
CA LEU A 361 7.24 -4.74 -21.35
C LEU A 361 8.24 -5.77 -20.85
N GLU A 362 8.08 -6.30 -19.65
CA GLU A 362 8.95 -7.33 -19.07
C GLU A 362 8.94 -8.63 -19.89
N LEU A 363 7.77 -9.01 -20.40
CA LEU A 363 7.58 -10.16 -21.26
C LEU A 363 8.00 -9.93 -22.70
N GLN A 364 8.21 -8.67 -23.11
CA GLN A 364 8.34 -8.24 -24.50
C GLN A 364 7.12 -8.67 -25.34
N ASP A 365 5.93 -8.69 -24.72
CA ASP A 365 4.66 -9.00 -25.35
C ASP A 365 4.03 -7.71 -25.93
N TRP A 366 4.50 -7.36 -27.12
CA TRP A 366 4.13 -6.13 -27.79
C TRP A 366 2.67 -6.13 -28.25
N GLU A 367 2.11 -7.29 -28.56
CA GLU A 367 0.71 -7.44 -28.92
C GLU A 367 -0.21 -7.14 -27.73
N ARG A 368 0.14 -7.64 -26.57
CA ARG A 368 -0.54 -7.33 -25.31
C ARG A 368 -0.43 -5.84 -24.97
N MET A 369 0.76 -5.28 -25.07
CA MET A 369 0.98 -3.84 -24.83
C MET A 369 0.11 -2.99 -25.75
N ASP A 370 0.09 -3.29 -27.04
CA ASP A 370 -0.74 -2.61 -28.05
C ASP A 370 -2.23 -2.74 -27.73
N ALA A 371 -2.69 -3.92 -27.32
CA ALA A 371 -4.08 -4.16 -26.95
C ALA A 371 -4.50 -3.36 -25.70
N VAL A 372 -3.64 -3.28 -24.68
CA VAL A 372 -3.89 -2.49 -23.46
C VAL A 372 -3.98 -1.00 -23.82
N ILE A 373 -3.04 -0.49 -24.61
CA ILE A 373 -3.04 0.92 -25.04
C ILE A 373 -4.33 1.22 -25.80
N ARG A 374 -4.69 0.43 -26.81
CA ARG A 374 -5.89 0.65 -27.60
C ARG A 374 -7.18 0.73 -26.77
N LYS A 375 -7.28 -0.12 -25.75
CA LYS A 375 -8.50 -0.19 -24.93
C LYS A 375 -8.52 0.82 -23.80
N GLN A 376 -7.37 1.23 -23.27
CA GLN A 376 -7.26 2.00 -22.04
C GLN A 376 -6.53 3.34 -22.21
N PHE A 377 -6.28 3.77 -23.44
CA PHE A 377 -5.51 5.00 -23.69
C PHE A 377 -6.11 6.25 -23.01
N PRO A 378 -7.43 6.48 -22.99
CA PRO A 378 -8.02 7.62 -22.28
C PRO A 378 -7.66 7.61 -20.79
N THR A 379 -7.79 6.46 -20.13
CA THR A 379 -7.45 6.29 -18.73
C THR A 379 -5.94 6.50 -18.48
N ILE A 380 -5.11 5.90 -19.32
CA ILE A 380 -3.65 5.98 -19.23
C ILE A 380 -3.17 7.43 -19.43
N SER A 381 -3.71 8.14 -20.42
CA SER A 381 -3.30 9.48 -20.77
C SER A 381 -3.71 10.53 -19.74
N SER A 382 -4.85 10.35 -19.08
CA SER A 382 -5.36 11.28 -18.09
C SER A 382 -4.69 11.11 -16.71
N THR A 383 -4.31 9.87 -16.33
CA THR A 383 -3.94 9.56 -14.94
C THR A 383 -2.50 9.12 -14.75
N ARG A 384 -1.83 8.65 -15.82
CA ARG A 384 -0.50 8.04 -15.75
C ARG A 384 0.46 8.54 -16.84
N ARG A 385 0.25 9.74 -17.33
CA ARG A 385 1.00 10.29 -18.45
C ARG A 385 2.51 10.07 -18.34
N GLU A 386 3.11 10.55 -17.25
CA GLU A 386 4.56 10.52 -17.08
C GLU A 386 5.11 9.09 -16.89
N SER A 387 4.46 8.28 -16.06
CA SER A 387 4.90 6.90 -15.83
C SER A 387 4.74 6.04 -17.07
N THR A 388 3.66 6.23 -17.83
CA THR A 388 3.46 5.51 -19.10
C THR A 388 4.45 5.96 -20.16
N LEU A 389 4.75 7.25 -20.26
CA LEU A 389 5.77 7.74 -21.19
C LEU A 389 7.12 7.08 -20.91
N LYS A 390 7.57 7.06 -19.66
CA LYS A 390 8.80 6.36 -19.24
C LYS A 390 8.82 4.87 -19.60
N LEU A 391 7.67 4.19 -19.52
CA LEU A 391 7.55 2.80 -19.95
C LEU A 391 7.67 2.68 -21.49
N LEU A 392 6.99 3.54 -22.23
CA LEU A 392 6.99 3.52 -23.70
C LEU A 392 8.35 3.92 -24.29
N GLU A 393 9.14 4.75 -23.60
CA GLU A 393 10.52 5.07 -23.99
C GLU A 393 11.44 3.84 -23.97
N ARG A 394 11.14 2.85 -23.14
CA ARG A 394 11.88 1.57 -23.08
C ARG A 394 11.54 0.61 -24.20
N VAL A 395 10.48 0.87 -24.98
CA VAL A 395 10.13 0.05 -26.16
C VAL A 395 11.09 0.37 -27.29
N PRO A 396 11.73 -0.65 -27.90
CA PRO A 396 12.64 -0.44 -29.03
C PRO A 396 11.98 0.33 -30.18
N PRO A 397 12.64 1.31 -30.81
CA PRO A 397 12.04 2.12 -31.89
C PRO A 397 11.56 1.30 -33.10
N SER A 398 12.21 0.16 -33.37
CA SER A 398 11.80 -0.79 -34.42
C SER A 398 10.44 -1.42 -34.11
N ILE A 399 10.19 -1.76 -32.85
CA ILE A 399 8.93 -2.33 -32.37
C ILE A 399 7.84 -1.26 -32.34
N ALA A 400 8.12 -0.08 -31.78
CA ALA A 400 7.15 1.01 -31.71
C ALA A 400 6.60 1.38 -33.10
N ARG A 401 7.42 1.29 -34.17
CA ARG A 401 6.98 1.53 -35.55
C ARG A 401 6.06 0.45 -36.11
N GLN A 402 6.12 -0.77 -35.58
CA GLN A 402 5.26 -1.88 -36.03
C GLN A 402 3.86 -1.81 -35.40
N TYR A 403 3.74 -1.16 -34.25
CA TYR A 403 2.48 -1.07 -33.49
C TYR A 403 2.03 0.40 -33.42
N SER A 404 1.03 0.73 -34.24
CA SER A 404 0.55 2.13 -34.39
C SER A 404 0.04 2.74 -33.09
N SER A 405 -0.57 1.94 -32.19
CA SER A 405 -1.05 2.41 -30.90
C SER A 405 0.10 2.76 -29.96
N ILE A 406 1.18 1.98 -29.94
CA ILE A 406 2.38 2.26 -29.14
C ILE A 406 3.04 3.55 -29.61
N LEU A 407 3.24 3.69 -30.92
CA LEU A 407 3.82 4.90 -31.50
C LEU A 407 2.95 6.13 -31.27
N GLY A 408 1.66 6.01 -31.53
CA GLY A 408 0.69 7.09 -31.34
C GLY A 408 0.58 7.52 -29.87
N ALA A 409 0.50 6.56 -28.95
CA ALA A 409 0.48 6.85 -27.52
C ALA A 409 1.73 7.59 -27.07
N ARG A 410 2.93 7.13 -27.49
CA ARG A 410 4.19 7.79 -27.17
C ARG A 410 4.19 9.23 -27.69
N THR A 411 3.80 9.47 -28.93
CA THR A 411 3.76 10.81 -29.54
C THR A 411 2.77 11.71 -28.80
N ILE A 412 1.57 11.23 -28.49
CA ILE A 412 0.55 12.02 -27.77
C ILE A 412 0.99 12.34 -26.34
N LEU A 413 1.60 11.37 -25.65
CA LEU A 413 2.09 11.59 -24.29
C LEU A 413 3.33 12.51 -24.25
N GLU A 414 4.16 12.52 -25.29
CA GLU A 414 5.33 13.38 -25.39
C GLU A 414 4.95 14.83 -25.76
N TYR A 415 4.13 15.03 -26.78
CA TYR A 415 3.83 16.33 -27.39
C TYR A 415 2.40 16.83 -27.17
N GLY A 416 1.47 15.96 -26.76
CA GLY A 416 0.08 16.35 -26.47
C GLY A 416 0.04 17.29 -25.26
N GLN A 417 -0.50 18.48 -25.40
CA GLN A 417 -0.82 19.33 -24.26
C GLN A 417 -1.86 18.59 -23.39
N PRO A 418 -1.80 18.70 -22.03
CA PRO A 418 -2.93 18.28 -21.21
C PRO A 418 -4.14 19.02 -21.77
N ALA A 419 -5.25 18.30 -21.95
CA ALA A 419 -6.49 18.91 -22.44
C ALA A 419 -6.85 20.07 -21.52
N THR A 420 -6.39 21.26 -21.86
CA THR A 420 -6.91 22.49 -21.30
C THR A 420 -8.33 22.55 -21.79
N SER A 421 -9.27 22.28 -20.89
CA SER A 421 -10.69 22.52 -21.08
C SER A 421 -10.86 23.92 -21.70
N ALA A 422 -11.15 23.93 -22.99
CA ALA A 422 -11.64 25.13 -23.63
C ALA A 422 -13.12 25.26 -23.25
N VAL A 423 -13.40 26.31 -22.46
CA VAL A 423 -14.65 27.06 -22.24
C VAL A 423 -15.91 26.27 -21.99
#